data_ba347bc2817dbbc4c148faf215937b67
#
_entry.id   ba347bc2817dbbc4c148faf215937b67
#
_cell.length_a   1.000
_cell.length_b   1.000
_cell.length_c   1.000
_cell.angle_alpha   90.00
_cell.angle_beta   90.00
_cell.angle_gamma   90.00
#
_symmetry.space_group_name_H-M   'P 1'
#
loop_
_entity.id
_entity.type
_entity.pdbx_description
1 polymer ?
#
loop_
_entity_poly.entity_id
_entity_poly.type
_entity_poly.pdbx_seq_one_letter_code
_entity_poly.pdbx_strand_id
1 'polypeptide(L)'
;MTRIPALLVTHADLAAALLRAAEKVYGPVEGVDVLSNEGLSRDALEAEINRRVSAWPKGGLVLTDIPGGSCHLCGVSATRGHAEVALVTGLNLPILLDYLHNREQFETGALAERLQKKGQDSIRVQRSPA
;
A
#
# COMPACT_ATOMS: atom_id res chain seq x y z
N MET A 1 8.70 1.54 18.70
CA MET A 1 8.84 0.80 17.45
C MET A 1 9.18 1.72 16.30
N THR A 2 9.87 1.19 15.31
CA THR A 2 10.22 1.94 14.11
C THR A 2 8.99 2.07 13.20
N ARG A 3 8.88 3.21 12.53
CA ARG A 3 7.82 3.44 11.57
C ARG A 3 8.00 2.55 10.33
N ILE A 4 6.96 1.80 9.98
CA ILE A 4 6.96 0.92 8.81
C ILE A 4 6.75 1.74 7.55
N PRO A 5 7.68 1.71 6.58
CA PRO A 5 7.49 2.43 5.32
C PRO A 5 6.49 1.73 4.41
N ALA A 6 5.94 2.47 3.47
CA ALA A 6 5.04 1.90 2.47
C ALA A 6 5.32 2.46 1.08
N LEU A 7 5.08 1.61 0.09
CA LEU A 7 5.09 1.98 -1.33
C LEU A 7 3.70 1.69 -1.89
N LEU A 8 3.05 2.72 -2.41
CA LEU A 8 1.75 2.59 -3.07
C LEU A 8 2.00 2.42 -4.56
N VAL A 9 1.59 1.29 -5.12
CA VAL A 9 1.78 0.98 -6.54
C VAL A 9 0.41 0.79 -7.17
N THR A 10 0.01 1.74 -7.99
CA THR A 10 -1.34 1.74 -8.56
C THR A 10 -1.33 2.11 -10.04
N HIS A 11 -2.48 1.91 -10.67
CA HIS A 11 -2.71 2.36 -12.04
C HIS A 11 -2.88 3.88 -12.07
N ALA A 12 -2.38 4.51 -13.14
CA ALA A 12 -2.49 5.95 -13.36
C ALA A 12 -2.00 6.74 -12.14
N ASP A 13 -2.70 7.80 -11.76
CA ASP A 13 -2.30 8.67 -10.65
C ASP A 13 -3.06 8.36 -9.34
N LEU A 14 -3.67 7.19 -9.24
CA LEU A 14 -4.49 6.85 -8.08
C LEU A 14 -3.70 6.90 -6.77
N ALA A 15 -2.49 6.36 -6.73
CA ALA A 15 -1.66 6.37 -5.52
C ALA A 15 -1.41 7.79 -5.03
N ALA A 16 -1.02 8.67 -5.93
CA ALA A 16 -0.76 10.08 -5.60
C ALA A 16 -2.03 10.76 -5.08
N ALA A 17 -3.17 10.49 -5.73
CA ALA A 17 -4.45 11.08 -5.31
C ALA A 17 -4.89 10.56 -3.94
N LEU A 18 -4.73 9.25 -3.69
CA LEU A 18 -5.05 8.67 -2.39
C LEU A 18 -4.18 9.28 -1.29
N LEU A 19 -2.88 9.44 -1.56
CA LEU A 19 -1.98 10.03 -0.58
C LEU A 19 -2.37 11.48 -0.27
N ARG A 20 -2.70 12.27 -1.30
CA ARG A 20 -3.18 13.64 -1.09
C ARG A 20 -4.45 13.68 -0.24
N ALA A 21 -5.40 12.79 -0.54
CA ALA A 21 -6.64 12.70 0.25
C ALA A 21 -6.35 12.32 1.70
N ALA A 22 -5.46 11.36 1.91
CA ALA A 22 -5.07 10.93 3.25
C ALA A 22 -4.42 12.08 4.03
N GLU A 23 -3.58 12.87 3.37
CA GLU A 23 -2.93 14.02 4.01
C GLU A 23 -3.93 15.10 4.43
N LYS A 24 -5.04 15.24 3.71
CA LYS A 24 -6.11 16.17 4.10
C LYS A 24 -6.82 15.74 5.39
N VAL A 25 -6.89 14.42 5.62
CA VAL A 25 -7.56 13.87 6.81
C VAL A 25 -6.60 13.70 7.97
N TYR A 26 -5.42 13.16 7.71
CA TYR A 26 -4.44 12.76 8.72
C TYR A 26 -3.46 13.88 9.06
N GLY A 27 -3.05 14.67 8.07
CA GLY A 27 -1.98 15.64 8.19
C GLY A 27 -0.77 15.26 7.33
N PRO A 28 0.32 16.03 7.40
CA PRO A 28 1.52 15.75 6.59
C PRO A 28 2.07 14.35 6.84
N VAL A 29 2.49 13.68 5.77
CA VAL A 29 2.93 12.28 5.79
C VAL A 29 4.37 12.16 5.27
N GLU A 30 5.20 11.43 6.01
CA GLU A 30 6.54 11.03 5.60
C GLU A 30 6.63 9.51 5.56
N GLY A 31 7.57 8.98 4.77
CA GLY A 31 7.83 7.54 4.71
C GLY A 31 6.85 6.75 3.86
N VAL A 32 6.09 7.43 3.02
CA VAL A 32 5.18 6.82 2.05
C VAL A 32 5.54 7.32 0.65
N ASP A 33 5.87 6.39 -0.23
CA ASP A 33 6.18 6.71 -1.62
C ASP A 33 5.05 6.21 -2.52
N VAL A 34 4.95 6.81 -3.69
CA VAL A 34 3.96 6.43 -4.70
C VAL A 34 4.68 6.04 -6.00
N LEU A 35 4.08 5.08 -6.71
CA LEU A 35 4.60 4.61 -7.98
C LEU A 35 3.43 4.29 -8.90
N SER A 36 3.41 4.93 -10.07
CA SER A 36 2.42 4.66 -11.11
C SER A 36 2.96 3.64 -12.09
N ASN A 37 2.07 2.84 -12.66
CA ASN A 37 2.44 1.93 -13.75
C ASN A 37 2.54 2.66 -15.09
N GLU A 38 2.10 3.91 -15.18
CA GLU A 38 2.10 4.64 -16.46
C GLU A 38 3.50 4.79 -17.03
N GLY A 39 3.62 4.50 -18.32
CA GLY A 39 4.87 4.64 -19.04
C GLY A 39 5.90 3.56 -18.75
N LEU A 40 5.57 2.57 -17.93
CA LEU A 40 6.48 1.49 -17.57
C LEU A 40 6.02 0.15 -18.15
N SER A 41 6.95 -0.60 -18.72
CA SER A 41 6.71 -2.02 -19.02
C SER A 41 6.57 -2.81 -17.72
N ARG A 42 6.08 -4.04 -17.81
CA ARG A 42 5.99 -4.91 -16.63
C ARG A 42 7.37 -5.13 -16.01
N ASP A 43 8.39 -5.39 -16.84
CA ASP A 43 9.75 -5.60 -16.35
C ASP A 43 10.30 -4.34 -15.67
N ALA A 44 10.05 -3.17 -16.24
CA ALA A 44 10.48 -1.90 -15.65
C ALA A 44 9.75 -1.61 -14.32
N LEU A 45 8.46 -1.90 -14.26
CA LEU A 45 7.69 -1.72 -13.04
C LEU A 45 8.19 -2.66 -11.94
N GLU A 46 8.40 -3.92 -12.25
CA GLU A 46 8.93 -4.89 -11.29
C GLU A 46 10.31 -4.46 -10.78
N ALA A 47 11.20 -4.04 -11.69
CA ALA A 47 12.54 -3.60 -11.32
C ALA A 47 12.49 -2.38 -10.40
N GLU A 48 11.59 -1.43 -10.67
CA GLU A 48 11.46 -0.23 -9.84
C GLU A 48 10.92 -0.56 -8.44
N ILE A 49 9.93 -1.45 -8.36
CA ILE A 49 9.42 -1.90 -7.06
C ILE A 49 10.54 -2.57 -6.26
N ASN A 50 11.27 -3.49 -6.89
CA ASN A 50 12.38 -4.18 -6.24
C ASN A 50 13.44 -3.21 -5.72
N ARG A 51 13.78 -2.19 -6.53
CA ARG A 51 14.76 -1.18 -6.15
C ARG A 51 14.32 -0.45 -4.88
N ARG A 52 13.05 -0.06 -4.82
CA ARG A 52 12.51 0.70 -3.69
C ARG A 52 12.42 -0.13 -2.42
N VAL A 53 11.92 -1.36 -2.51
CA VAL A 53 11.82 -2.22 -1.31
C VAL A 53 13.18 -2.66 -0.81
N SER A 54 14.17 -2.78 -1.71
CA SER A 54 15.54 -3.13 -1.33
C SER A 54 16.21 -2.05 -0.48
N ALA A 55 15.71 -0.82 -0.53
CA ALA A 55 16.22 0.29 0.28
C ALA A 55 15.68 0.28 1.71
N TRP A 56 14.74 -0.60 2.04
CA TRP A 56 14.16 -0.68 3.38
C TRP A 56 14.95 -1.65 4.25
N PRO A 57 15.72 -1.16 5.24
CA PRO A 57 16.57 -2.06 6.03
C PRO A 57 15.79 -3.06 6.89
N LYS A 58 14.55 -2.73 7.23
CA LYS A 58 13.70 -3.57 8.08
C LYS A 58 12.40 -3.97 7.40
N GLY A 59 12.36 -3.87 6.05
CA GLY A 59 11.16 -4.19 5.28
C GLY A 59 10.11 -3.11 5.32
N GLY A 60 8.89 -3.45 4.91
CA GLY A 60 7.78 -2.52 4.83
C GLY A 60 6.61 -3.11 4.08
N LEU A 61 5.70 -2.24 3.67
CA LEU A 61 4.47 -2.64 2.98
C LEU A 61 4.44 -2.14 1.54
N VAL A 62 4.03 -3.03 0.64
CA VAL A 62 3.67 -2.65 -0.72
C VAL A 62 2.14 -2.74 -0.81
N LEU A 63 1.50 -1.62 -1.16
CA LEU A 63 0.05 -1.53 -1.23
C LEU A 63 -0.36 -1.30 -2.68
N THR A 64 -1.14 -2.23 -3.24
CA THR A 64 -1.57 -2.16 -4.64
C THR A 64 -3.08 -2.04 -4.74
N ASP A 65 -3.57 -1.60 -5.89
CA ASP A 65 -4.98 -1.23 -6.04
C ASP A 65 -5.91 -2.41 -6.36
N ILE A 66 -5.54 -3.28 -7.31
CA ILE A 66 -6.45 -4.31 -7.83
C ILE A 66 -5.83 -5.69 -7.69
N PRO A 67 -6.51 -6.65 -7.05
CA PRO A 67 -6.05 -8.04 -7.03
C PRO A 67 -5.91 -8.57 -8.46
N GLY A 68 -4.75 -9.15 -8.78
CA GLY A 68 -4.50 -9.73 -10.09
C GLY A 68 -4.15 -8.73 -11.19
N GLY A 69 -4.18 -7.42 -10.92
CA GLY A 69 -3.75 -6.41 -11.88
C GLY A 69 -2.23 -6.37 -12.02
N SER A 70 -1.72 -5.63 -13.02
CA SER A 70 -0.28 -5.56 -13.30
C SER A 70 0.53 -5.04 -12.10
N CYS A 71 0.02 -4.07 -11.37
CA CYS A 71 0.70 -3.53 -10.20
C CYS A 71 0.83 -4.59 -9.10
N HIS A 72 -0.23 -5.37 -8.88
CA HIS A 72 -0.21 -6.45 -7.91
C HIS A 72 0.75 -7.56 -8.32
N LEU A 73 0.66 -8.02 -9.56
CA LEU A 73 1.51 -9.11 -10.07
C LEU A 73 2.99 -8.73 -10.06
N CYS A 74 3.31 -7.52 -10.49
CA CYS A 74 4.68 -7.01 -10.43
C CYS A 74 5.16 -6.87 -8.98
N GLY A 75 4.26 -6.47 -8.08
CA GLY A 75 4.54 -6.38 -6.65
C GLY A 75 4.88 -7.74 -6.06
N VAL A 76 4.10 -8.77 -6.40
CA VAL A 76 4.36 -10.14 -5.95
C VAL A 76 5.73 -10.63 -6.43
N SER A 77 6.03 -10.45 -7.71
CA SER A 77 7.32 -10.84 -8.27
C SER A 77 8.47 -10.08 -7.63
N ALA A 78 8.34 -8.77 -7.51
CA ALA A 78 9.41 -7.90 -7.01
C ALA A 78 9.73 -8.13 -5.53
N THR A 79 8.76 -8.58 -4.75
CA THR A 79 8.94 -8.77 -3.31
C THR A 79 9.35 -10.20 -2.94
N ARG A 80 9.47 -11.10 -3.91
CA ARG A 80 9.99 -12.43 -3.68
C ARG A 80 11.39 -12.36 -3.08
N GLY A 81 11.62 -13.11 -2.01
CA GLY A 81 12.91 -13.10 -1.34
C GLY A 81 13.10 -11.95 -0.35
N HIS A 82 12.14 -11.02 -0.25
CA HIS A 82 12.16 -9.97 0.75
C HIS A 82 11.26 -10.38 1.92
N ALA A 83 11.82 -11.16 2.86
CA ALA A 83 11.04 -11.78 3.94
C ALA A 83 10.31 -10.76 4.84
N GLU A 84 10.86 -9.55 4.96
CA GLU A 84 10.31 -8.52 5.82
C GLU A 84 9.35 -7.57 5.08
N VAL A 85 8.98 -7.90 3.84
CA VAL A 85 8.05 -7.09 3.04
C VAL A 85 6.73 -7.85 2.91
N ALA A 86 5.64 -7.17 3.24
CA ALA A 86 4.30 -7.70 3.04
C ALA A 86 3.58 -6.90 1.95
N LEU A 87 2.71 -7.59 1.22
CA LEU A 87 1.94 -6.99 0.13
C LEU A 87 0.46 -7.05 0.49
N VAL A 88 -0.22 -5.91 0.37
CA VAL A 88 -1.68 -5.84 0.55
C VAL A 88 -2.27 -5.25 -0.73
N THR A 89 -3.27 -5.91 -1.28
CA THR A 89 -3.97 -5.44 -2.48
C THR A 89 -5.40 -5.06 -2.14
N GLY A 90 -6.00 -4.22 -2.98
CA GLY A 90 -7.32 -3.65 -2.69
C GLY A 90 -7.22 -2.33 -1.95
N LEU A 91 -6.13 -1.60 -2.14
CA LEU A 91 -5.88 -0.32 -1.48
C LEU A 91 -7.05 0.64 -1.65
N ASN A 92 -7.47 1.22 -0.55
CA ASN A 92 -8.48 2.27 -0.52
C ASN A 92 -8.12 3.28 0.58
N LEU A 93 -8.87 4.34 0.68
CA LEU A 93 -8.57 5.40 1.65
C LEU A 93 -8.66 4.91 3.11
N PRO A 94 -9.67 4.13 3.51
CA PRO A 94 -9.70 3.59 4.88
C PRO A 94 -8.47 2.76 5.24
N ILE A 95 -7.98 1.93 4.33
CA ILE A 95 -6.75 1.15 4.53
C ILE A 95 -5.56 2.08 4.74
N LEU A 96 -5.42 3.08 3.88
CA LEU A 96 -4.30 4.01 3.96
C LEU A 96 -4.31 4.80 5.28
N LEU A 97 -5.48 5.27 5.70
CA LEU A 97 -5.62 5.99 6.97
C LEU A 97 -5.29 5.08 8.16
N ASP A 98 -5.76 3.84 8.15
CA ASP A 98 -5.46 2.89 9.23
C ASP A 98 -3.96 2.59 9.30
N TYR A 99 -3.31 2.43 8.13
CA TYR A 99 -1.86 2.28 8.07
C TYR A 99 -1.16 3.47 8.74
N LEU A 100 -1.53 4.69 8.38
CA LEU A 100 -0.89 5.89 8.92
C LEU A 100 -1.03 5.99 10.44
N HIS A 101 -2.19 5.61 10.97
CA HIS A 101 -2.44 5.65 12.42
C HIS A 101 -1.69 4.56 13.19
N ASN A 102 -1.33 3.44 12.54
CA ASN A 102 -0.83 2.25 13.25
C ASN A 102 0.57 1.79 12.83
N ARG A 103 1.23 2.49 11.92
CA ARG A 103 2.52 2.02 11.36
C ARG A 103 3.69 2.03 12.34
N GLU A 104 3.50 2.58 13.53
CA GLU A 104 4.53 2.55 14.57
C GLU A 104 4.19 1.59 15.71
N GLN A 105 3.05 0.90 15.63
CA GLN A 105 2.53 0.09 16.72
C GLN A 105 2.51 -1.40 16.47
N PHE A 106 2.80 -1.83 15.23
CA PHE A 106 2.73 -3.24 14.81
C PHE A 106 3.95 -3.61 14.02
N GLU A 107 4.27 -4.90 14.02
CA GLU A 107 5.23 -5.45 13.05
C GLU A 107 4.57 -5.54 11.68
N THR A 108 5.38 -5.63 10.63
CA THR A 108 4.91 -5.58 9.25
C THR A 108 3.81 -6.59 8.94
N GLY A 109 4.01 -7.86 9.32
CA GLY A 109 3.00 -8.90 9.06
C GLY A 109 1.69 -8.65 9.78
N ALA A 110 1.76 -8.27 11.05
CA ALA A 110 0.57 -7.98 11.85
C ALA A 110 -0.16 -6.75 11.31
N LEU A 111 0.59 -5.74 10.88
CA LEU A 111 -0.02 -4.55 10.27
C LEU A 111 -0.72 -4.91 8.96
N ALA A 112 -0.10 -5.73 8.12
CA ALA A 112 -0.73 -6.17 6.86
C ALA A 112 -2.06 -6.87 7.11
N GLU A 113 -2.12 -7.78 8.07
CA GLU A 113 -3.36 -8.48 8.42
C GLU A 113 -4.42 -7.53 8.95
N ARG A 114 -4.01 -6.56 9.76
CA ARG A 114 -4.92 -5.53 10.26
C ARG A 114 -5.52 -4.72 9.11
N LEU A 115 -4.70 -4.35 8.13
CA LEU A 115 -5.16 -3.57 6.99
C LEU A 115 -6.16 -4.35 6.13
N GLN A 116 -5.95 -5.65 5.96
CA GLN A 116 -6.90 -6.50 5.27
C GLN A 116 -8.26 -6.46 5.96
N LYS A 117 -8.27 -6.65 7.26
CA LYS A 117 -9.49 -6.63 8.06
C LYS A 117 -10.18 -5.26 7.99
N LYS A 118 -9.41 -4.20 8.11
CA LYS A 118 -9.93 -2.83 8.03
C LYS A 118 -10.55 -2.55 6.67
N GLY A 119 -9.89 -2.99 5.62
CA GLY A 119 -10.41 -2.82 4.27
C GLY A 119 -11.76 -3.52 4.08
N GLN A 120 -11.85 -4.75 4.53
CA GLN A 120 -13.09 -5.53 4.46
C GLN A 120 -14.22 -4.86 5.26
N ASP A 121 -13.91 -4.40 6.46
CA ASP A 121 -14.89 -3.78 7.34
C ASP A 121 -15.30 -2.37 6.91
N SER A 122 -14.53 -1.73 6.03
CA SER A 122 -14.82 -0.37 5.57
C SER A 122 -15.93 -0.29 4.53
N ILE A 123 -16.26 -1.42 3.92
CA ILE A 123 -17.33 -1.49 2.93
C ILE A 123 -18.63 -1.76 3.67
N ARG A 124 -19.54 -0.80 3.62
CA ARG A 124 -20.81 -0.87 4.37
C ARG A 124 -21.95 -0.42 3.49
N VAL A 125 -23.09 -1.05 3.69
CA VAL A 125 -24.33 -0.67 3.02
C VAL A 125 -25.22 0.02 4.03
N GLN A 126 -25.71 1.20 3.67
CA GLN A 126 -26.77 1.89 4.42
C GLN A 126 -27.98 2.00 3.51
N ARG A 127 -29.14 1.68 4.06
CA ARG A 127 -30.38 1.74 3.31
C ARG A 127 -31.32 2.70 4.02
N SER A 128 -31.95 3.61 3.28
CA SER A 128 -32.92 4.51 3.85
C SER A 128 -34.12 3.75 4.39
N PRO A 129 -34.69 4.13 5.52
CA PRO A 129 -35.97 3.57 5.97
C PRO A 129 -37.05 3.78 4.92
N ALA A 130 -37.96 2.84 4.78
CA ALA A 130 -39.08 2.90 3.83
C ALA A 130 -40.09 3.98 4.23
#